data_1434ae60cd21aa352e4ad8c534a1c637
#
_entry.id   1434ae60cd21aa352e4ad8c534a1c637
#
_cell.length_a   1.000
_cell.length_b   1.000
_cell.length_c   1.000
_cell.angle_alpha   90.00
_cell.angle_beta   90.00
_cell.angle_gamma   90.00
#
_symmetry.space_group_name_H-M   'P 1'
#
loop_
_entity.id
_entity.type
_entity.pdbx_description
1 polymer ?
#
loop_
_entity_poly.entity_id
_entity_poly.type
_entity_poly.pdbx_seq_one_letter_code
_entity_poly.pdbx_strand_id
1 'polypeptide(L)'
;ALFGNDNPIHLEIGCGKGKFTVETAALEPDVLFVAVERVQEALVLAMEKALSMGLKNVYFLSIDAAKLEEYFAPGEVDLIYLNFCDPWPRKKNAKRRLTFHTFLKSYQRVLRLNGEIHFKTDNAPLFEWSLGEFEACGLEIRNLTRNLHENGPVGIMTGYEEKFYALGTPINRCELINHGVLPDPEPAEKDEQTGIL
;
A
#
# COMPACT_ATOMS: atom_id res chain seq x y z
N ALA A 1 -1.43 6.02 -23.18
CA ALA A 1 -1.42 4.87 -22.28
C ALA A 1 -0.11 4.11 -22.46
N LEU A 2 0.65 3.90 -21.40
CA LEU A 2 1.94 3.19 -21.47
C LEU A 2 1.74 1.71 -21.84
N PHE A 3 0.64 1.13 -21.42
CA PHE A 3 0.38 -0.30 -21.53
C PHE A 3 -0.46 -0.70 -22.75
N GLY A 4 -1.11 0.25 -23.44
CA GLY A 4 -1.88 0.02 -24.66
C GLY A 4 -3.11 -0.87 -24.51
N ASN A 5 -3.60 -1.07 -23.28
CA ASN A 5 -4.82 -1.81 -22.95
C ASN A 5 -5.52 -1.19 -21.74
N ASP A 6 -6.71 -1.66 -21.40
CA ASP A 6 -7.55 -1.18 -20.28
C ASP A 6 -7.54 -2.17 -19.10
N ASN A 7 -6.50 -3.00 -18.98
CA ASN A 7 -6.38 -3.95 -17.87
C ASN A 7 -6.25 -3.22 -16.54
N PRO A 8 -6.83 -3.76 -15.45
CA PRO A 8 -6.67 -3.18 -14.11
C PRO A 8 -5.20 -3.05 -13.71
N ILE A 9 -4.87 -1.98 -13.00
CA ILE A 9 -3.51 -1.73 -12.50
C ILE A 9 -3.48 -1.99 -10.99
N HIS A 10 -2.71 -2.99 -10.61
CA HIS A 10 -2.42 -3.31 -9.21
C HIS A 10 -0.98 -2.88 -8.86
N LEU A 11 -0.83 -2.18 -7.76
CA LEU A 11 0.43 -1.59 -7.33
C LEU A 11 0.90 -2.22 -6.01
N GLU A 12 2.12 -2.78 -5.94
CA GLU A 12 2.73 -3.12 -4.65
C GLU A 12 3.80 -2.08 -4.29
N ILE A 13 3.63 -1.41 -3.14
CA ILE A 13 4.58 -0.41 -2.65
C ILE A 13 5.48 -1.05 -1.59
N GLY A 14 6.78 -1.10 -1.89
CA GLY A 14 7.76 -1.81 -1.09
C GLY A 14 7.79 -3.30 -1.42
N CYS A 15 7.84 -3.66 -2.70
CA CYS A 15 7.78 -5.05 -3.15
C CYS A 15 9.00 -5.90 -2.73
N GLY A 16 10.07 -5.28 -2.24
CA GLY A 16 11.30 -5.96 -1.87
C GLY A 16 11.84 -6.84 -3.02
N LYS A 17 12.05 -8.12 -2.74
CA LYS A 17 12.52 -9.11 -3.73
C LYS A 17 11.40 -9.67 -4.63
N GLY A 18 10.21 -9.08 -4.62
CA GLY A 18 9.12 -9.29 -5.56
C GLY A 18 8.40 -10.64 -5.50
N LYS A 19 8.55 -11.43 -4.42
CA LYS A 19 7.88 -12.73 -4.33
C LYS A 19 6.37 -12.60 -4.50
N PHE A 20 5.75 -11.71 -3.71
CA PHE A 20 4.30 -11.52 -3.74
C PHE A 20 3.82 -11.00 -5.09
N THR A 21 4.41 -9.90 -5.59
CA THR A 21 4.03 -9.33 -6.90
C THR A 21 4.12 -10.36 -8.02
N VAL A 22 5.25 -11.07 -8.11
CA VAL A 22 5.52 -11.98 -9.23
C VAL A 22 4.61 -13.21 -9.19
N GLU A 23 4.42 -13.81 -8.00
CA GLU A 23 3.54 -14.97 -7.86
C GLU A 23 2.05 -14.60 -8.06
N THR A 24 1.62 -13.40 -7.60
CA THR A 24 0.26 -12.93 -7.82
C THR A 24 0.03 -12.62 -9.30
N ALA A 25 0.97 -11.95 -9.96
CA ALA A 25 0.88 -11.65 -11.39
C ALA A 25 0.81 -12.90 -12.28
N ALA A 26 1.46 -13.99 -11.86
CA ALA A 26 1.39 -15.27 -12.57
C ALA A 26 -0.03 -15.89 -12.53
N LEU A 27 -0.80 -15.60 -11.48
CA LEU A 27 -2.18 -16.08 -11.33
C LEU A 27 -3.21 -15.16 -12.00
N GLU A 28 -2.85 -13.89 -12.22
CA GLU A 28 -3.75 -12.86 -12.74
C GLU A 28 -3.17 -12.24 -14.03
N PRO A 29 -3.13 -12.98 -15.16
CA PRO A 29 -2.47 -12.54 -16.40
C PRO A 29 -3.13 -11.31 -17.05
N ASP A 30 -4.40 -11.05 -16.73
CA ASP A 30 -5.18 -9.93 -17.26
C ASP A 30 -5.10 -8.67 -16.36
N VAL A 31 -4.25 -8.69 -15.33
CA VAL A 31 -3.96 -7.55 -14.45
C VAL A 31 -2.54 -7.07 -14.70
N LEU A 32 -2.36 -5.77 -14.76
CA LEU A 32 -1.04 -5.14 -14.81
C LEU A 32 -0.52 -4.89 -13.39
N PHE A 33 0.56 -5.56 -13.04
CA PHE A 33 1.22 -5.34 -11.75
C PHE A 33 2.36 -4.34 -11.89
N VAL A 34 2.39 -3.33 -11.01
CA VAL A 34 3.50 -2.40 -10.90
C VAL A 34 4.14 -2.52 -9.52
N ALA A 35 5.36 -3.02 -9.49
CA ALA A 35 6.15 -3.21 -8.28
C ALA A 35 7.02 -1.97 -8.03
N VAL A 36 6.79 -1.29 -6.92
CA VAL A 36 7.56 -0.12 -6.49
C VAL A 36 8.51 -0.52 -5.36
N GLU A 37 9.80 -0.23 -5.56
CA GLU A 37 10.82 -0.46 -4.54
C GLU A 37 11.92 0.60 -4.67
N ARG A 38 12.39 1.12 -3.54
CA ARG A 38 13.45 2.12 -3.49
C ARG A 38 14.84 1.50 -3.50
N VAL A 39 14.97 0.28 -2.95
CA VAL A 39 16.25 -0.45 -2.87
C VAL A 39 16.48 -1.18 -4.18
N GLN A 40 17.39 -0.66 -4.99
CA GLN A 40 17.65 -1.14 -6.34
C GLN A 40 18.09 -2.62 -6.37
N GLU A 41 18.91 -3.05 -5.41
CA GLU A 41 19.37 -4.43 -5.31
C GLU A 41 18.21 -5.41 -5.09
N ALA A 42 17.20 -5.02 -4.32
CA ALA A 42 16.01 -5.83 -4.12
C ALA A 42 15.15 -5.86 -5.39
N LEU A 43 15.01 -4.72 -6.07
CA LEU A 43 14.24 -4.60 -7.30
C LEU A 43 14.83 -5.44 -8.43
N VAL A 44 16.16 -5.50 -8.57
CA VAL A 44 16.83 -6.36 -9.56
C VAL A 44 16.46 -7.84 -9.35
N LEU A 45 16.46 -8.31 -8.11
CA LEU A 45 16.06 -9.69 -7.80
C LEU A 45 14.59 -9.96 -8.13
N ALA A 46 13.71 -8.96 -7.96
CA ALA A 46 12.31 -9.07 -8.36
C ALA A 46 12.16 -9.14 -9.88
N MET A 47 12.93 -8.33 -10.63
CA MET A 47 12.95 -8.34 -12.10
C MET A 47 13.46 -9.68 -12.65
N GLU A 48 14.57 -10.22 -12.10
CA GLU A 48 15.12 -11.53 -12.49
C GLU A 48 14.09 -12.65 -12.28
N LYS A 49 13.34 -12.60 -11.17
CA LYS A 49 12.29 -13.58 -10.89
C LYS A 49 11.15 -13.49 -11.91
N ALA A 50 10.64 -12.29 -12.21
CA ALA A 50 9.60 -12.10 -13.20
C ALA A 50 10.05 -12.58 -14.58
N LEU A 51 11.30 -12.26 -14.96
CA LEU A 51 11.89 -12.68 -16.22
C LEU A 51 12.02 -14.22 -16.30
N SER A 52 12.48 -14.88 -15.23
CA SER A 52 12.62 -16.34 -15.18
C SER A 52 11.28 -17.07 -15.30
N MET A 53 10.17 -16.44 -14.88
CA MET A 53 8.80 -16.94 -15.04
C MET A 53 8.15 -16.53 -16.37
N GLY A 54 8.83 -15.74 -17.20
CA GLY A 54 8.32 -15.29 -18.50
C GLY A 54 7.12 -14.34 -18.42
N LEU A 55 6.94 -13.66 -17.29
CA LEU A 55 5.80 -12.74 -17.06
C LEU A 55 5.94 -11.49 -17.93
N LYS A 56 4.79 -11.06 -18.50
CA LYS A 56 4.71 -9.86 -19.33
C LYS A 56 3.82 -8.78 -18.76
N ASN A 57 3.16 -9.07 -17.64
CA ASN A 57 2.21 -8.20 -16.97
C ASN A 57 2.76 -7.62 -15.65
N VAL A 58 4.10 -7.62 -15.44
CA VAL A 58 4.77 -7.03 -14.29
C VAL A 58 5.73 -5.94 -14.75
N TYR A 59 5.63 -4.78 -14.14
CA TYR A 59 6.49 -3.61 -14.36
C TYR A 59 7.14 -3.20 -13.06
N PHE A 60 8.32 -2.57 -13.14
CA PHE A 60 9.12 -2.24 -11.97
C PHE A 60 9.49 -0.76 -11.97
N LEU A 61 9.28 -0.10 -10.83
CA LEU A 61 9.62 1.32 -10.64
C LEU A 61 10.56 1.47 -9.44
N SER A 62 11.76 2.00 -9.72
CA SER A 62 12.73 2.37 -8.67
C SER A 62 12.48 3.82 -8.23
N ILE A 63 11.45 4.02 -7.40
CA ILE A 63 11.04 5.36 -6.93
C ILE A 63 10.74 5.37 -5.44
N ASP A 64 10.72 6.56 -4.86
CA ASP A 64 10.11 6.79 -3.55
C ASP A 64 8.59 6.88 -3.69
N ALA A 65 7.85 6.22 -2.79
CA ALA A 65 6.39 6.25 -2.79
C ALA A 65 5.79 7.67 -2.67
N ALA A 66 6.55 8.64 -2.16
CA ALA A 66 6.15 10.04 -2.14
C ALA A 66 6.00 10.67 -3.53
N LYS A 67 6.47 9.99 -4.58
CA LYS A 67 6.46 10.47 -5.97
C LYS A 67 5.41 9.78 -6.85
N LEU A 68 4.50 9.00 -6.29
CA LEU A 68 3.51 8.24 -7.08
C LEU A 68 2.71 9.12 -8.03
N GLU A 69 2.31 10.31 -7.60
CA GLU A 69 1.54 11.27 -8.41
C GLU A 69 2.33 11.83 -9.62
N GLU A 70 3.66 11.64 -9.69
CA GLU A 70 4.47 11.98 -10.87
C GLU A 70 4.39 10.87 -11.95
N TYR A 71 3.97 9.65 -11.57
CA TYR A 71 3.98 8.46 -12.43
C TYR A 71 2.58 7.95 -12.79
N PHE A 72 1.59 8.20 -11.95
CA PHE A 72 0.22 7.75 -12.14
C PHE A 72 -0.74 8.94 -12.22
N ALA A 73 -1.64 8.88 -13.18
CA ALA A 73 -2.73 9.84 -13.29
C ALA A 73 -3.77 9.63 -12.16
N PRO A 74 -4.58 10.65 -11.83
CA PRO A 74 -5.67 10.49 -10.88
C PRO A 74 -6.63 9.37 -11.31
N GLY A 75 -6.91 8.43 -10.41
CA GLY A 75 -7.85 7.34 -10.64
C GLY A 75 -7.35 6.24 -11.57
N GLU A 76 -6.05 6.18 -11.86
CA GLU A 76 -5.46 5.20 -12.79
C GLU A 76 -5.23 3.82 -12.15
N VAL A 77 -5.09 3.75 -10.82
CA VAL A 77 -4.78 2.53 -10.09
C VAL A 77 -6.05 1.92 -9.51
N ASP A 78 -6.20 0.60 -9.60
CA ASP A 78 -7.36 -0.15 -9.07
C ASP A 78 -7.13 -0.64 -7.66
N LEU A 79 -5.92 -1.12 -7.36
CA LEU A 79 -5.58 -1.73 -6.08
C LEU A 79 -4.13 -1.43 -5.69
N ILE A 80 -3.91 -1.10 -4.41
CA ILE A 80 -2.58 -0.93 -3.82
C ILE A 80 -2.37 -1.97 -2.72
N TYR A 81 -1.24 -2.66 -2.76
CA TYR A 81 -0.77 -3.54 -1.71
C TYR A 81 0.31 -2.86 -0.87
N LEU A 82 0.13 -2.88 0.45
CA LEU A 82 1.10 -2.46 1.46
C LEU A 82 1.45 -3.67 2.33
N ASN A 83 2.46 -4.43 1.95
CA ASN A 83 2.84 -5.66 2.61
C ASN A 83 4.10 -5.46 3.45
N PHE A 84 4.01 -5.66 4.78
CA PHE A 84 5.16 -5.70 5.72
C PHE A 84 6.09 -4.49 5.61
N CYS A 85 5.52 -3.29 5.45
CA CYS A 85 6.27 -2.06 5.40
C CYS A 85 6.94 -1.73 6.75
N ASP A 86 8.02 -0.94 6.69
CA ASP A 86 8.81 -0.55 7.86
C ASP A 86 7.95 0.14 8.94
N PRO A 87 7.99 -0.33 10.20
CA PRO A 87 7.11 0.19 11.27
C PRO A 87 7.56 1.53 11.84
N TRP A 88 8.81 1.93 11.66
CA TRP A 88 9.37 3.18 12.20
C TRP A 88 8.91 3.46 13.63
N PRO A 89 9.38 2.69 14.65
CA PRO A 89 8.76 2.65 15.98
C PRO A 89 8.85 3.97 16.75
N ARG A 90 9.85 4.82 16.44
CA ARG A 90 10.01 6.12 17.11
C ARG A 90 8.98 7.13 16.59
N LYS A 91 8.23 7.81 17.49
CA LYS A 91 7.21 8.82 17.15
C LYS A 91 7.70 9.88 16.15
N LYS A 92 8.93 10.39 16.31
CA LYS A 92 9.53 11.38 15.38
C LYS A 92 9.67 10.88 13.93
N ASN A 93 9.62 9.58 13.71
CA ASN A 93 9.73 8.95 12.39
C ASN A 93 8.36 8.52 11.81
N ALA A 94 7.24 8.80 12.49
CA ALA A 94 5.91 8.36 12.05
C ALA A 94 5.60 8.78 10.61
N LYS A 95 6.03 9.97 10.19
CA LYS A 95 5.88 10.48 8.82
C LYS A 95 6.61 9.66 7.74
N ARG A 96 7.45 8.69 8.13
CA ARG A 96 8.12 7.75 7.21
C ARG A 96 7.33 6.46 6.97
N ARG A 97 6.28 6.21 7.76
CA ARG A 97 5.41 5.05 7.59
C ARG A 97 4.62 5.19 6.31
N LEU A 98 4.55 4.15 5.51
CA LEU A 98 3.74 4.15 4.28
C LEU A 98 2.23 4.28 4.54
N THR A 99 1.79 4.11 5.79
CA THR A 99 0.41 4.34 6.25
C THR A 99 0.20 5.73 6.88
N PHE A 100 1.17 6.66 6.78
CA PHE A 100 1.00 8.02 7.26
C PHE A 100 0.09 8.82 6.31
N HIS A 101 -0.75 9.71 6.84
CA HIS A 101 -1.79 10.41 6.06
C HIS A 101 -1.30 11.10 4.78
N THR A 102 -0.06 11.60 4.73
CA THR A 102 0.45 12.21 3.48
C THR A 102 0.58 11.19 2.35
N PHE A 103 1.02 9.96 2.65
CA PHE A 103 1.05 8.87 1.69
C PHE A 103 -0.37 8.41 1.35
N LEU A 104 -1.24 8.24 2.36
CA LEU A 104 -2.62 7.81 2.13
C LEU A 104 -3.38 8.76 1.20
N LYS A 105 -3.24 10.08 1.38
CA LYS A 105 -3.84 11.08 0.47
C LYS A 105 -3.28 10.95 -0.95
N SER A 106 -1.99 10.68 -1.11
CA SER A 106 -1.39 10.42 -2.42
C SER A 106 -1.96 9.14 -3.05
N TYR A 107 -2.09 8.06 -2.27
CA TYR A 107 -2.72 6.82 -2.73
C TYR A 107 -4.18 7.06 -3.16
N GLN A 108 -4.97 7.78 -2.36
CA GLN A 108 -6.35 8.10 -2.68
C GLN A 108 -6.50 8.87 -4.00
N ARG A 109 -5.53 9.73 -4.36
CA ARG A 109 -5.56 10.45 -5.63
C ARG A 109 -5.27 9.57 -6.83
N VAL A 110 -4.31 8.66 -6.74
CA VAL A 110 -3.97 7.75 -7.84
C VAL A 110 -4.93 6.58 -7.96
N LEU A 111 -5.58 6.17 -6.84
CA LEU A 111 -6.62 5.15 -6.84
C LEU A 111 -7.92 5.69 -7.45
N ARG A 112 -8.58 4.87 -8.26
CA ARG A 112 -9.95 5.14 -8.68
C ARG A 112 -10.92 5.20 -7.49
N LEU A 113 -12.08 5.80 -7.67
CA LEU A 113 -13.16 5.69 -6.69
C LEU A 113 -13.56 4.22 -6.49
N ASN A 114 -13.74 3.83 -5.25
CA ASN A 114 -13.95 2.45 -4.81
C ASN A 114 -12.78 1.50 -5.14
N GLY A 115 -11.61 2.03 -5.52
CA GLY A 115 -10.36 1.27 -5.54
C GLY A 115 -9.92 0.94 -4.12
N GLU A 116 -9.03 -0.03 -3.98
CA GLU A 116 -8.73 -0.64 -2.68
C GLU A 116 -7.27 -0.46 -2.27
N ILE A 117 -7.02 -0.47 -0.95
CA ILE A 117 -5.68 -0.66 -0.39
C ILE A 117 -5.73 -1.90 0.51
N HIS A 118 -4.89 -2.89 0.24
CA HIS A 118 -4.74 -4.05 1.09
C HIS A 118 -3.49 -3.89 1.96
N PHE A 119 -3.67 -3.86 3.26
CA PHE A 119 -2.59 -3.69 4.23
C PHE A 119 -2.39 -4.95 5.06
N LYS A 120 -1.13 -5.45 5.09
CA LYS A 120 -0.70 -6.58 5.93
C LYS A 120 0.56 -6.22 6.71
N THR A 121 0.62 -6.65 7.99
CA THR A 121 1.81 -6.51 8.84
C THR A 121 1.77 -7.48 10.02
N ASP A 122 2.95 -7.97 10.43
CA ASP A 122 3.17 -8.67 11.70
C ASP A 122 3.23 -7.72 12.90
N ASN A 123 3.46 -6.42 12.64
CA ASN A 123 3.66 -5.41 13.66
C ASN A 123 2.33 -4.85 14.19
N ALA A 124 1.81 -5.44 15.26
CA ALA A 124 0.55 -5.00 15.87
C ALA A 124 0.53 -3.51 16.29
N PRO A 125 1.60 -2.92 16.88
CA PRO A 125 1.62 -1.48 17.17
C PRO A 125 1.51 -0.60 15.92
N LEU A 126 2.13 -0.98 14.80
CA LEU A 126 1.95 -0.27 13.53
C LEU A 126 0.52 -0.42 13.03
N PHE A 127 -0.05 -1.64 13.10
CA PHE A 127 -1.41 -1.91 12.64
C PHE A 127 -2.43 -1.04 13.37
N GLU A 128 -2.43 -1.07 14.71
CA GLU A 128 -3.39 -0.28 15.52
C GLU A 128 -3.23 1.23 15.29
N TRP A 129 -2.01 1.72 15.17
CA TRP A 129 -1.77 3.12 14.84
C TRP A 129 -2.28 3.48 13.45
N SER A 130 -2.10 2.58 12.48
CA SER A 130 -2.52 2.81 11.08
C SER A 130 -4.04 2.87 10.93
N LEU A 131 -4.81 2.12 11.74
CA LEU A 131 -6.27 2.20 11.72
C LEU A 131 -6.75 3.64 11.97
N GLY A 132 -6.15 4.36 12.92
CA GLY A 132 -6.48 5.76 13.17
C GLY A 132 -6.14 6.69 11.99
N GLU A 133 -5.03 6.45 11.28
CA GLU A 133 -4.68 7.21 10.07
C GLU A 133 -5.68 6.93 8.92
N PHE A 134 -6.13 5.67 8.78
CA PHE A 134 -7.11 5.29 7.75
C PHE A 134 -8.46 5.97 7.98
N GLU A 135 -8.97 5.93 9.21
CA GLU A 135 -10.20 6.62 9.60
C GLU A 135 -10.10 8.13 9.39
N ALA A 136 -8.98 8.75 9.81
CA ALA A 136 -8.73 10.18 9.64
C ALA A 136 -8.66 10.61 8.17
N CYS A 137 -8.27 9.71 7.26
CA CYS A 137 -8.28 9.95 5.81
C CYS A 137 -9.62 9.61 5.14
N GLY A 138 -10.63 9.15 5.88
CA GLY A 138 -11.93 8.76 5.33
C GLY A 138 -11.90 7.48 4.50
N LEU A 139 -10.93 6.61 4.73
CA LEU A 139 -10.88 5.28 4.13
C LEU A 139 -11.81 4.33 4.90
N GLU A 140 -12.69 3.63 4.19
CA GLU A 140 -13.57 2.64 4.82
C GLU A 140 -12.78 1.35 5.08
N ILE A 141 -12.74 0.92 6.34
CA ILE A 141 -12.03 -0.30 6.74
C ILE A 141 -12.95 -1.51 6.60
N ARG A 142 -12.51 -2.53 5.86
CA ARG A 142 -13.21 -3.82 5.67
C ARG A 142 -12.28 -4.99 5.97
N ASN A 143 -12.87 -6.15 6.18
CA ASN A 143 -12.19 -7.45 6.32
C ASN A 143 -11.00 -7.40 7.30
N LEU A 144 -11.18 -6.68 8.42
CA LEU A 144 -10.17 -6.52 9.44
C LEU A 144 -9.99 -7.83 10.22
N THR A 145 -8.75 -8.30 10.30
CA THR A 145 -8.34 -9.41 11.15
C THR A 145 -6.99 -9.14 11.81
N ARG A 146 -6.79 -9.68 12.99
CA ARG A 146 -5.50 -9.65 13.70
C ARG A 146 -4.75 -10.97 13.62
N ASN A 147 -5.32 -11.96 12.91
CA ASN A 147 -4.69 -13.25 12.64
C ASN A 147 -5.20 -13.82 11.31
N LEU A 148 -4.62 -13.34 10.21
CA LEU A 148 -5.02 -13.71 8.85
C LEU A 148 -5.00 -15.22 8.61
N HIS A 149 -4.04 -15.91 9.20
CA HIS A 149 -3.80 -17.33 8.98
C HIS A 149 -4.29 -18.23 10.11
N GLU A 150 -5.24 -17.78 10.93
CA GLU A 150 -5.76 -18.53 12.08
C GLU A 150 -6.28 -19.93 11.68
N ASN A 151 -6.92 -20.03 10.52
CA ASN A 151 -7.49 -21.27 10.01
C ASN A 151 -6.69 -21.87 8.82
N GLY A 152 -5.42 -21.52 8.71
CA GLY A 152 -4.53 -21.96 7.64
C GLY A 152 -4.10 -20.84 6.67
N PRO A 153 -3.24 -21.16 5.71
CA PRO A 153 -2.71 -20.19 4.75
C PRO A 153 -3.80 -19.51 3.92
N VAL A 154 -3.71 -18.19 3.75
CA VAL A 154 -4.64 -17.39 2.94
C VAL A 154 -3.87 -16.61 1.88
N GLY A 155 -4.19 -16.87 0.61
CA GLY A 155 -3.61 -16.16 -0.55
C GLY A 155 -2.11 -16.38 -0.74
N ILE A 156 -1.50 -15.54 -1.58
CA ILE A 156 -0.05 -15.53 -1.79
C ILE A 156 0.63 -14.83 -0.63
N MET A 157 1.62 -15.49 -0.04
CA MET A 157 2.42 -14.94 1.05
C MET A 157 3.67 -14.25 0.52
N THR A 158 4.04 -13.11 1.14
CA THR A 158 5.39 -12.57 0.97
C THR A 158 6.43 -13.50 1.63
N GLY A 159 7.72 -13.33 1.29
CA GLY A 159 8.76 -14.11 1.99
C GLY A 159 8.87 -13.80 3.49
N TYR A 160 8.47 -12.58 3.93
CA TYR A 160 8.36 -12.24 5.34
C TYR A 160 7.17 -12.94 5.99
N GLU A 161 6.03 -12.96 5.33
CA GLU A 161 4.80 -13.60 5.79
C GLU A 161 4.99 -15.10 6.02
N GLU A 162 5.61 -15.81 5.07
CA GLU A 162 5.95 -17.24 5.22
C GLU A 162 6.80 -17.50 6.46
N LYS A 163 7.82 -16.66 6.68
CA LYS A 163 8.69 -16.77 7.86
C LYS A 163 7.91 -16.58 9.16
N PHE A 164 7.06 -15.55 9.24
CA PHE A 164 6.27 -15.27 10.42
C PHE A 164 5.18 -16.32 10.64
N TYR A 165 4.54 -16.79 9.58
CA TYR A 165 3.58 -17.88 9.65
C TYR A 165 4.22 -19.16 10.21
N ALA A 166 5.41 -19.54 9.74
CA ALA A 166 6.16 -20.69 10.24
C ALA A 166 6.54 -20.55 11.73
N LEU A 167 6.67 -19.32 12.24
CA LEU A 167 6.92 -19.02 13.65
C LEU A 167 5.66 -18.91 14.50
N GLY A 168 4.46 -19.05 13.89
CA GLY A 168 3.18 -18.87 14.58
C GLY A 168 2.89 -17.42 14.94
N THR A 169 3.55 -16.45 14.32
CA THR A 169 3.30 -15.03 14.55
C THR A 169 2.01 -14.60 13.83
N PRO A 170 1.02 -14.03 14.53
CA PRO A 170 -0.20 -13.53 13.91
C PRO A 170 0.08 -12.43 12.89
N ILE A 171 -0.60 -12.48 11.75
CA ILE A 171 -0.53 -11.45 10.72
C ILE A 171 -1.81 -10.61 10.76
N ASN A 172 -1.64 -9.31 10.99
CA ASN A 172 -2.73 -8.35 10.92
C ASN A 172 -3.00 -7.99 9.46
N ARG A 173 -4.28 -7.89 9.09
CA ARG A 173 -4.71 -7.48 7.75
C ARG A 173 -5.98 -6.64 7.82
N CYS A 174 -6.10 -5.67 6.92
CA CYS A 174 -7.36 -5.03 6.56
C CYS A 174 -7.37 -4.63 5.07
N GLU A 175 -8.55 -4.39 4.57
CA GLU A 175 -8.82 -3.82 3.26
C GLU A 175 -9.43 -2.43 3.47
N LEU A 176 -9.04 -1.48 2.63
CA LEU A 176 -9.49 -0.09 2.72
C LEU A 176 -10.12 0.30 1.40
N ILE A 177 -11.30 0.90 1.44
CA ILE A 177 -11.98 1.39 0.24
C ILE A 177 -11.80 2.90 0.12
N ASN A 178 -11.40 3.34 -1.07
CA ASN A 178 -11.19 4.75 -1.41
C ASN A 178 -12.51 5.42 -1.81
N HIS A 179 -13.00 6.34 -0.99
CA HIS A 179 -14.17 7.19 -1.30
C HIS A 179 -13.77 8.60 -1.80
N GLY A 180 -12.50 8.79 -2.13
CA GLY A 180 -11.91 10.07 -2.50
C GLY A 180 -11.21 10.75 -1.33
N VAL A 181 -10.44 11.78 -1.65
CA VAL A 181 -9.68 12.55 -0.64
C VAL A 181 -10.64 13.47 0.10
N LEU A 182 -10.66 13.38 1.43
CA LEU A 182 -11.37 14.35 2.25
C LEU A 182 -10.76 15.75 2.06
N PRO A 183 -11.58 16.81 2.00
CA PRO A 183 -11.08 18.17 2.00
C PRO A 183 -10.23 18.41 3.26
N ASP A 184 -9.18 19.20 3.12
CA ASP A 184 -8.43 19.63 4.30
C ASP A 184 -9.39 20.42 5.22
N PRO A 185 -9.30 20.25 6.55
CA PRO A 185 -10.11 21.02 7.47
C PRO A 185 -9.87 22.51 7.19
N GLU A 186 -10.96 23.26 7.08
CA GLU A 186 -10.86 24.71 6.95
C GLU A 186 -10.00 25.26 8.08
N PRO A 187 -9.08 26.20 7.80
CA PRO A 187 -8.31 26.83 8.86
C PRO A 187 -9.30 27.43 9.84
N ALA A 188 -9.21 27.02 11.10
CA ALA A 188 -10.06 27.58 12.16
C ALA A 188 -10.05 29.11 12.01
N GLU A 189 -11.23 29.71 11.83
CA GLU A 189 -11.36 31.17 11.83
C GLU A 189 -10.64 31.67 13.06
N LYS A 190 -9.60 32.48 12.86
CA LYS A 190 -8.99 33.18 13.97
C LYS A 190 -10.07 34.13 14.47
N ASP A 191 -10.64 33.81 15.65
CA ASP A 191 -11.46 34.75 16.39
C ASP A 191 -10.66 36.06 16.50
N GLU A 192 -10.92 36.97 15.60
CA GLU A 192 -10.60 38.39 15.80
C GLU A 192 -11.52 38.90 16.92
N GLN A 193 -11.24 38.48 18.16
CA GLN A 193 -11.77 39.20 19.28
C GLN A 193 -11.06 40.54 19.33
N THR A 194 -11.68 41.44 18.59
CA THR A 194 -11.77 42.89 18.81
C THR A 194 -11.27 43.29 20.21
N GLY A 195 -10.07 43.89 20.22
CA GLY A 195 -9.73 44.78 21.29
C GLY A 195 -10.65 45.97 21.29
N ILE A 196 -11.50 46.05 22.29
CA ILE A 196 -12.19 47.28 22.68
C ILE A 196 -11.70 47.63 24.09
N LEU A 197 -10.85 48.65 24.10
CA LEU A 197 -10.53 49.63 25.20
C LEU A 197 -10.21 49.04 26.57
#